data_a71e868ce18dcf38f9cca7d106fb4443
#
_entry.id   a71e868ce18dcf38f9cca7d106fb4443
#
_cell.length_a   1.000
_cell.length_b   1.000
_cell.length_c   1.000
_cell.angle_alpha   90.00
_cell.angle_beta   90.00
_cell.angle_gamma   90.00
#
_symmetry.space_group_name_H-M   'P 1'
#
loop_
_entity.id
_entity.type
_entity.pdbx_description
1 polymer ?
#
loop_
_entity_poly.entity_id
_entity_poly.type
_entity_poly.pdbx_seq_one_letter_code
_entity_poly.pdbx_strand_id
1 'polypeptide(L)'
;LTITDLQIPNYEHVASAEEDDYRGFVAIHSTKLGPAVGGTRFWKYENDEAAIRDLLRLARGMTYKNALAGIPFGGGKSIVLRPDGDIDREKIFRAHGRFVNTFGGQYITAED
;
A
#
# COMPACT_ATOMS: atom_id res chain seq x y z
N LEU A 1 15.52 4.25 2.76
CA LEU A 1 14.09 4.48 3.01
C LEU A 1 13.86 5.08 4.39
N THR A 2 13.03 6.08 4.43
CA THR A 2 12.51 6.62 5.69
C THR A 2 11.06 6.14 5.83
N ILE A 3 10.80 5.31 6.84
CA ILE A 3 9.48 4.70 7.05
C ILE A 3 8.84 5.33 8.27
N THR A 4 7.58 5.72 8.13
CA THR A 4 6.80 6.32 9.22
C THR A 4 5.51 5.53 9.41
N ASP A 5 5.31 4.99 10.61
CA ASP A 5 4.05 4.33 10.95
C ASP A 5 2.96 5.36 11.22
N LEU A 6 1.77 5.08 10.70
CA LEU A 6 0.59 5.91 10.87
C LEU A 6 -0.42 5.17 11.75
N GLN A 7 -0.90 5.84 12.79
CA GLN A 7 -1.85 5.24 13.73
C GLN A 7 -3.28 5.49 13.21
N ILE A 8 -3.84 4.48 12.56
CA ILE A 8 -5.19 4.56 11.98
C ILE A 8 -6.08 3.53 12.67
N PRO A 9 -7.16 3.95 13.33
CA PRO A 9 -8.09 3.02 13.97
C PRO A 9 -8.67 2.01 12.98
N ASN A 10 -8.86 0.78 13.43
CA ASN A 10 -9.46 -0.31 12.68
C ASN A 10 -8.61 -0.87 11.53
N TYR A 11 -7.35 -0.46 11.44
CA TYR A 11 -6.38 -1.03 10.49
C TYR A 11 -5.24 -1.65 11.27
N GLU A 12 -4.76 -2.80 10.82
CA GLU A 12 -3.69 -3.50 11.52
C GLU A 12 -2.35 -2.78 11.39
N HIS A 13 -2.04 -2.26 10.20
CA HIS A 13 -0.79 -1.56 9.99
C HIS A 13 -0.92 -0.61 8.80
N VAL A 14 -0.58 0.65 9.03
CA VAL A 14 -0.53 1.66 7.97
C VAL A 14 0.81 2.39 8.10
N ALA A 15 1.52 2.54 7.00
CA ALA A 15 2.81 3.21 7.00
C ALA A 15 3.04 3.96 5.69
N SER A 16 3.89 4.99 5.78
CA SER A 16 4.42 5.68 4.63
C SER A 16 5.93 5.47 4.53
N ALA A 17 6.47 5.62 3.34
CA ALA A 17 7.90 5.57 3.11
C ALA A 17 8.30 6.58 2.05
N GLU A 18 9.52 7.08 2.16
CA GLU A 18 10.08 7.97 1.16
C GLU A 18 11.57 7.76 0.99
N GLU A 19 12.06 8.00 -0.23
CA GLU A 19 13.46 7.95 -0.59
C GLU A 19 13.62 8.63 -1.95
N ASP A 20 14.41 9.70 -2.01
CA ASP A 20 14.57 10.48 -3.24
C ASP A 20 13.22 10.92 -3.83
N ASP A 21 12.90 10.51 -5.06
CA ASP A 21 11.62 10.83 -5.69
C ASP A 21 10.51 9.84 -5.34
N TYR A 22 10.80 8.80 -4.58
CA TYR A 22 9.81 7.81 -4.16
C TYR A 22 9.08 8.28 -2.91
N ARG A 23 7.76 8.22 -2.97
CA ARG A 23 6.90 8.33 -1.81
C ARG A 23 5.75 7.35 -1.97
N GLY A 24 5.55 6.50 -0.98
CA GLY A 24 4.53 5.46 -1.04
C GLY A 24 3.85 5.22 0.29
N PHE A 25 2.74 4.51 0.22
CA PHE A 25 1.93 4.14 1.38
C PHE A 25 1.52 2.68 1.27
N VAL A 26 1.49 2.00 2.42
CA VAL A 26 0.93 0.66 2.52
C VAL A 26 -0.08 0.66 3.64
N ALA A 27 -1.25 0.07 3.40
CA ALA A 27 -2.23 -0.20 4.43
C ALA A 27 -2.56 -1.68 4.47
N ILE A 28 -2.44 -2.28 5.63
CA ILE A 28 -2.94 -3.62 5.94
C ILE A 28 -4.19 -3.42 6.76
N HIS A 29 -5.35 -3.75 6.16
CA HIS A 29 -6.61 -3.65 6.86
C HIS A 29 -6.81 -4.84 7.80
N SER A 30 -6.64 -6.05 7.28
CA SER A 30 -6.84 -7.26 8.06
C SER A 30 -5.97 -8.41 7.55
N THR A 31 -5.44 -9.20 8.48
CA THR A 31 -4.75 -10.46 8.19
C THR A 31 -5.47 -11.65 8.83
N LYS A 32 -6.74 -11.49 9.22
CA LYS A 32 -7.50 -12.56 9.89
C LYS A 32 -7.63 -13.82 9.07
N LEU A 33 -7.80 -13.70 7.76
CA LEU A 33 -7.94 -14.85 6.86
C LEU A 33 -6.61 -15.30 6.23
N GLY A 34 -5.54 -14.58 6.48
CA GLY A 34 -4.21 -14.83 5.91
C GLY A 34 -3.49 -13.54 5.59
N PRO A 35 -2.34 -13.60 4.93
CA PRO A 35 -1.63 -12.39 4.54
C PRO A 35 -2.53 -11.42 3.77
N ALA A 36 -2.31 -10.14 3.97
CA ALA A 36 -3.09 -9.12 3.27
C ALA A 36 -2.67 -9.06 1.80
N VAL A 37 -3.64 -9.09 0.90
CA VAL A 37 -3.40 -9.06 -0.54
C VAL A 37 -4.14 -7.88 -1.15
N GLY A 38 -3.45 -7.12 -1.99
CA GLY A 38 -4.03 -6.03 -2.76
C GLY A 38 -3.01 -5.42 -3.69
N GLY A 39 -3.46 -4.83 -4.78
CA GLY A 39 -2.60 -4.25 -5.80
C GLY A 39 -1.92 -2.96 -5.37
N THR A 40 -1.04 -2.47 -6.21
CA THR A 40 -0.37 -1.19 -6.04
C THR A 40 -0.93 -0.20 -7.05
N ARG A 41 -1.40 0.94 -6.56
CA ARG A 41 -1.87 2.02 -7.43
C ARG A 41 -0.76 3.06 -7.61
N PHE A 42 -0.43 3.37 -8.85
CA PHE A 42 0.52 4.43 -9.18
C PHE A 42 -0.27 5.62 -9.71
N TRP A 43 -0.34 6.69 -8.91
CA TRP A 43 -1.24 7.80 -9.23
C TRP A 43 -0.72 9.12 -8.66
N LYS A 44 -1.13 10.21 -9.28
CA LYS A 44 -0.86 11.55 -8.76
C LYS A 44 -2.07 12.02 -7.95
N TYR A 45 -1.87 12.24 -6.66
CA TYR A 45 -2.90 12.75 -5.76
C TYR A 45 -2.68 14.23 -5.48
N GLU A 46 -3.74 14.91 -5.13
CA GLU A 46 -3.70 16.33 -4.81
C GLU A 46 -2.84 16.61 -3.57
N ASN A 47 -2.91 15.74 -2.58
CA ASN A 47 -2.12 15.82 -1.35
C ASN A 47 -2.07 14.43 -0.67
N ASP A 48 -1.29 14.34 0.40
CA ASP A 48 -1.15 13.08 1.15
C ASP A 48 -2.47 12.62 1.75
N GLU A 49 -3.30 13.55 2.25
CA GLU A 49 -4.60 13.19 2.84
C GLU A 49 -5.51 12.49 1.84
N ALA A 50 -5.55 12.98 0.60
CA ALA A 50 -6.34 12.36 -0.46
C ALA A 50 -5.82 10.96 -0.77
N ALA A 51 -4.50 10.79 -0.83
CA ALA A 51 -3.88 9.48 -1.06
C ALA A 51 -4.20 8.50 0.06
N ILE A 52 -4.06 8.92 1.31
CA ILE A 52 -4.33 8.08 2.47
C ILE A 52 -5.80 7.68 2.54
N ARG A 53 -6.71 8.61 2.29
CA ARG A 53 -8.15 8.32 2.26
C ARG A 53 -8.49 7.24 1.24
N ASP A 54 -7.94 7.35 0.05
CA ASP A 54 -8.15 6.36 -1.02
C ASP A 54 -7.51 5.02 -0.67
N LEU A 55 -6.30 5.06 -0.11
CA LEU A 55 -5.58 3.87 0.35
C LEU A 55 -6.41 3.07 1.36
N LEU A 56 -6.95 3.75 2.37
CA LEU A 56 -7.71 3.09 3.44
C LEU A 56 -8.99 2.47 2.90
N ARG A 57 -9.69 3.18 2.03
CA ARG A 57 -10.90 2.68 1.38
C ARG A 57 -10.60 1.44 0.54
N LEU A 58 -9.53 1.48 -0.24
CA LEU A 58 -9.14 0.38 -1.12
C LEU A 58 -8.68 -0.85 -0.33
N ALA A 59 -7.90 -0.66 0.72
CA ALA A 59 -7.43 -1.76 1.56
C ALA A 59 -8.59 -2.48 2.24
N ARG A 60 -9.55 -1.73 2.78
CA ARG A 60 -10.76 -2.29 3.39
C ARG A 60 -11.58 -3.05 2.35
N GLY A 61 -11.73 -2.48 1.16
CA GLY A 61 -12.44 -3.13 0.04
C GLY A 61 -11.82 -4.47 -0.32
N MET A 62 -10.50 -4.57 -0.29
CA MET A 62 -9.80 -5.82 -0.57
C MET A 62 -10.10 -6.90 0.47
N THR A 63 -10.22 -6.54 1.75
CA THR A 63 -10.60 -7.51 2.78
C THR A 63 -11.95 -8.14 2.46
N TYR A 64 -12.96 -7.33 2.13
CA TYR A 64 -14.29 -7.83 1.80
C TYR A 64 -14.30 -8.61 0.49
N LYS A 65 -13.60 -8.11 -0.52
CA LYS A 65 -13.53 -8.77 -1.82
C LYS A 65 -12.91 -10.17 -1.70
N ASN A 66 -11.80 -10.30 -0.97
CA ASN A 66 -11.15 -11.58 -0.78
C ASN A 66 -12.02 -12.54 0.03
N ALA A 67 -12.68 -12.05 1.08
CA ALA A 67 -13.59 -12.87 1.89
C ALA A 67 -14.79 -13.37 1.08
N LEU A 68 -15.42 -12.51 0.28
CA LEU A 68 -16.56 -12.89 -0.54
C LEU A 68 -16.17 -13.90 -1.63
N ALA A 69 -14.95 -13.82 -2.15
CA ALA A 69 -14.46 -14.75 -3.14
C ALA A 69 -14.02 -16.10 -2.54
N GLY A 70 -14.05 -16.23 -1.22
CA GLY A 70 -13.60 -17.45 -0.53
C GLY A 70 -12.08 -17.64 -0.59
N ILE A 71 -11.34 -16.58 -0.81
CA ILE A 71 -9.87 -16.62 -0.88
C ILE A 71 -9.32 -16.47 0.53
N PRO A 72 -8.38 -17.35 0.97
CA PRO A 72 -7.87 -17.33 2.35
C PRO A 72 -6.81 -16.24 2.55
N PHE A 73 -7.12 -15.01 2.19
CA PHE A 73 -6.25 -13.84 2.35
C PHE A 73 -7.00 -12.69 2.99
N GLY A 74 -6.26 -11.88 3.73
CA GLY A 74 -6.76 -10.60 4.21
C GLY A 74 -6.70 -9.53 3.13
N GLY A 75 -6.91 -8.28 3.51
CA GLY A 75 -6.93 -7.16 2.58
C GLY A 75 -5.90 -6.09 2.89
N GLY A 76 -5.22 -5.66 1.87
CA GLY A 76 -4.27 -4.57 1.91
C GLY A 76 -4.24 -3.82 0.59
N LYS A 77 -3.56 -2.70 0.58
CA LYS A 77 -3.36 -1.90 -0.63
C LYS A 77 -2.10 -1.08 -0.48
N SER A 78 -1.48 -0.75 -1.60
CA SER A 78 -0.41 0.24 -1.58
C SER A 78 -0.63 1.29 -2.66
N ILE A 79 -0.07 2.47 -2.40
CA ILE A 79 -0.10 3.59 -3.33
C ILE A 79 1.33 4.09 -3.49
N VAL A 80 1.74 4.29 -4.74
CA VAL A 80 2.96 4.99 -5.08
C VAL A 80 2.55 6.31 -5.69
N LEU A 81 3.02 7.41 -5.11
CA LEU A 81 2.73 8.75 -5.64
C LEU A 81 3.54 8.99 -6.91
N ARG A 82 2.87 9.40 -7.97
CA ARG A 82 3.52 9.76 -9.21
C ARG A 82 4.09 11.17 -9.10
N PRO A 83 5.43 11.35 -9.18
CA PRO A 83 6.03 12.69 -9.19
C PRO A 83 5.73 13.44 -10.48
N ASP A 84 5.90 14.75 -10.42
CA ASP A 84 5.80 15.60 -11.62
C ASP A 84 7.05 15.44 -12.49
N GLY A 85 6.89 15.71 -13.79
CA GLY A 85 8.00 15.74 -14.74
C GLY A 85 8.50 14.37 -15.14
N ASP A 86 9.75 14.34 -15.60
CA ASP A 86 10.39 13.10 -15.99
C ASP A 86 10.77 12.29 -14.75
N ILE A 87 10.47 11.01 -14.78
CA ILE A 87 10.69 10.13 -13.63
C ILE A 87 11.49 8.90 -14.04
N ASP A 88 12.26 8.38 -13.08
CA ASP A 88 12.88 7.07 -13.19
C ASP A 88 11.93 6.05 -12.53
N ARG A 89 11.02 5.53 -13.33
CA ARG A 89 9.99 4.60 -12.87
C ARG A 89 10.57 3.34 -12.22
N GLU A 90 11.65 2.82 -12.80
CA GLU A 90 12.30 1.63 -12.27
C GLU A 90 12.85 1.87 -10.86
N LYS A 91 13.52 3.00 -10.66
CA LYS A 91 14.07 3.36 -9.35
C LYS A 91 12.99 3.53 -8.31
N ILE A 92 11.88 4.17 -8.69
CA ILE A 92 10.72 4.37 -7.82
C ILE A 92 10.13 3.02 -7.39
N PHE A 93 9.91 2.12 -8.33
CA PHE A 93 9.30 0.82 -8.02
C PHE A 93 10.25 -0.14 -7.30
N ARG A 94 11.57 0.00 -7.48
CA ARG A 94 12.54 -0.73 -6.65
C ARG A 94 12.47 -0.28 -5.19
N ALA A 95 12.35 1.02 -4.95
CA ALA A 95 12.17 1.54 -3.60
C ALA A 95 10.87 1.02 -3.00
N HIS A 96 9.79 0.99 -3.77
CA HIS A 96 8.51 0.45 -3.31
C HIS A 96 8.63 -1.03 -2.94
N GLY A 97 9.35 -1.82 -3.74
CA GLY A 97 9.61 -3.23 -3.45
C GLY A 97 10.34 -3.42 -2.12
N ARG A 98 11.34 -2.57 -1.84
CA ARG A 98 12.04 -2.61 -0.56
C ARG A 98 11.11 -2.28 0.60
N PHE A 99 10.21 -1.31 0.41
CA PHE A 99 9.21 -0.95 1.42
C PHE A 99 8.27 -2.12 1.68
N VAL A 100 7.71 -2.72 0.65
CA VAL A 100 6.82 -3.88 0.77
C VAL A 100 7.52 -5.03 1.51
N ASN A 101 8.79 -5.28 1.22
CA ASN A 101 9.56 -6.34 1.88
C ASN A 101 9.69 -6.14 3.39
N THR A 102 9.61 -4.91 3.89
CA THR A 102 9.69 -4.66 5.34
C THR A 102 8.52 -5.23 6.12
N PHE A 103 7.42 -5.61 5.44
CA PHE A 103 6.25 -6.19 6.10
C PHE A 103 6.38 -7.70 6.30
N GLY A 104 7.49 -8.31 5.89
CA GLY A 104 7.79 -9.72 6.21
C GLY A 104 6.78 -10.72 5.67
N GLY A 105 6.19 -10.46 4.52
CA GLY A 105 5.21 -11.36 3.93
C GLY A 105 3.78 -11.16 4.41
N GLN A 106 3.53 -10.24 5.34
CA GLN A 106 2.18 -9.95 5.79
C GLN A 106 1.36 -9.15 4.77
N TYR A 107 2.04 -8.49 3.85
CA TYR A 107 1.41 -7.81 2.73
C TYR A 107 2.00 -8.32 1.42
N ILE A 108 1.13 -8.76 0.54
CA ILE A 108 1.48 -9.26 -0.79
C ILE A 108 0.79 -8.35 -1.81
N THR A 109 1.59 -7.77 -2.70
CA THR A 109 1.05 -6.92 -3.76
C THR A 109 1.25 -7.59 -5.11
N ALA A 110 0.28 -7.36 -6.00
CA ALA A 110 0.38 -7.74 -7.40
C ALA A 110 0.37 -6.47 -8.25
N GLU A 111 0.87 -6.58 -9.46
CA GLU A 111 0.77 -5.48 -10.42
C GLU A 111 -0.69 -5.26 -10.83
N ASP A 112 -0.98 -4.01 -10.97
CA ASP A 112 -2.25 -3.60 -11.58
C ASP A 112 -2.12 -3.61 -13.10
#